data_4770d890c67783f95c53e2353da985ea
#
_entry.id   4770d890c67783f95c53e2353da985ea
#
_cell.length_a   1.000
_cell.length_b   1.000
_cell.length_c   1.000
_cell.angle_alpha   90.00
_cell.angle_beta   90.00
_cell.angle_gamma   90.00
#
_symmetry.space_group_name_H-M   'P 1'
#
loop_
_entity.id
_entity.type
_entity.pdbx_description
1 polymer ?
#
loop_
_entity_poly.entity_id
_entity_poly.type
_entity_poly.pdbx_seq_one_letter_code
_entity_poly.pdbx_strand_id
1 'polypeptide(L)'
;MEIYTPKPKIKLSPVVRNGREFVEVTFGNDNDIRLSLSKEENVQLVGGRAYLPAENFVLAEFFDRYVKMAFIDYSAIKETAPRKEEDKRPPLPEGYLEKLQQVRYSDHTVRVYTSYFRDFQQYFEGRKIETVTPGEINDYLLYLIHEKNISSCQQNQRINAIKFYYEKVLGQERRCYKVNRAKREKTLPDVLSKEEIKKILDVTVTDLRFFCMFSILYSAGLRISELLELKPGDINEPRSLIRVRQGKGKKDRYTLLSKPLMKKLTEYNRLYKPKVWLFEHRPGEPFTESIVSKRLKAAAREAGITKRIYPHLLRHSFATHLLEQGIDIKIVKELMGHNNIKTTERYVHIADTFKSNIKSPLDDLLMEEDEV
;
A
#
# COMPACT_ATOMS: atom_id res chain seq x y z
N MET A 1 15.57 -32.00 6.95
CA MET A 1 15.05 -31.72 5.60
C MET A 1 13.55 -31.99 5.62
N GLU A 2 12.75 -31.02 6.08
CA GLU A 2 11.29 -31.16 6.09
C GLU A 2 10.78 -31.06 4.66
N ILE A 3 10.15 -32.13 4.19
CA ILE A 3 9.54 -32.21 2.86
C ILE A 3 8.32 -31.28 2.87
N TYR A 4 8.41 -30.17 2.12
CA TYR A 4 7.32 -29.22 1.94
C TYR A 4 6.17 -29.93 1.20
N THR A 5 5.18 -30.44 1.94
CA THR A 5 3.92 -30.89 1.36
C THR A 5 3.05 -29.64 1.08
N PRO A 6 2.64 -29.40 -0.18
CA PRO A 6 1.76 -28.27 -0.47
C PRO A 6 0.45 -28.42 0.31
N LYS A 7 -0.02 -27.35 0.94
CA LYS A 7 -1.30 -27.33 1.64
C LYS A 7 -2.42 -27.82 0.71
N PRO A 8 -3.33 -28.65 1.20
CA PRO A 8 -4.49 -29.07 0.42
C PRO A 8 -5.34 -27.87 -0.01
N LYS A 9 -6.12 -28.03 -1.08
CA LYS A 9 -6.97 -26.98 -1.62
C LYS A 9 -8.42 -27.18 -1.22
N ILE A 10 -9.04 -26.16 -0.63
CA ILE A 10 -10.49 -26.06 -0.42
C ILE A 10 -11.05 -25.12 -1.49
N LYS A 11 -12.10 -25.55 -2.21
CA LYS A 11 -12.84 -24.69 -3.15
C LYS A 11 -14.26 -24.49 -2.60
N LEU A 12 -14.68 -23.21 -2.56
CA LEU A 12 -16.03 -22.82 -2.16
C LEU A 12 -16.86 -22.44 -3.37
N SER A 13 -18.08 -22.95 -3.49
CA SER A 13 -19.00 -22.62 -4.59
C SER A 13 -20.45 -22.54 -4.07
N PRO A 14 -21.26 -21.58 -4.53
CA PRO A 14 -22.67 -21.54 -4.18
C PRO A 14 -23.41 -22.68 -4.91
N VAL A 15 -24.35 -23.33 -4.25
CA VAL A 15 -25.17 -24.41 -4.83
C VAL A 15 -26.56 -24.39 -4.23
N VAL A 16 -27.57 -24.70 -5.06
CA VAL A 16 -28.96 -24.87 -4.60
C VAL A 16 -29.26 -26.36 -4.56
N ARG A 17 -29.74 -26.89 -3.39
CA ARG A 17 -30.17 -28.26 -3.21
C ARG A 17 -31.52 -28.28 -2.53
N ASN A 18 -32.46 -29.00 -3.10
CA ASN A 18 -33.84 -29.12 -2.56
C ASN A 18 -34.50 -27.75 -2.27
N GLY A 19 -34.27 -26.74 -3.13
CA GLY A 19 -34.83 -25.41 -2.98
C GLY A 19 -34.18 -24.51 -1.91
N ARG A 20 -33.11 -24.98 -1.29
CA ARG A 20 -32.33 -24.19 -0.31
C ARG A 20 -30.93 -23.89 -0.82
N GLU A 21 -30.40 -22.74 -0.46
CA GLU A 21 -29.04 -22.31 -0.83
C GLU A 21 -28.01 -22.85 0.16
N PHE A 22 -26.94 -23.42 -0.39
CA PHE A 22 -25.78 -23.93 0.35
C PHE A 22 -24.48 -23.40 -0.24
N VAL A 23 -23.46 -23.40 0.61
CA VAL A 23 -22.07 -23.26 0.17
C VAL A 23 -21.46 -24.67 0.09
N GLU A 24 -21.13 -25.11 -1.11
CA GLU A 24 -20.39 -26.34 -1.35
C GLU A 24 -18.90 -26.11 -1.07
N VAL A 25 -18.34 -26.90 -0.18
CA VAL A 25 -16.93 -26.94 0.19
C VAL A 25 -16.30 -28.18 -0.39
N THR A 26 -15.56 -28.08 -1.47
CA THR A 26 -14.82 -29.18 -2.08
C THR A 26 -13.40 -29.25 -1.52
N PHE A 27 -13.01 -30.34 -0.86
CA PHE A 27 -11.72 -30.50 -0.20
C PHE A 27 -10.98 -31.81 -0.55
N GLY A 28 -11.53 -32.61 -1.46
CA GLY A 28 -10.95 -33.90 -1.87
C GLY A 28 -10.99 -34.97 -0.77
N ASN A 29 -9.89 -35.71 -0.60
CA ASN A 29 -9.78 -36.83 0.34
C ASN A 29 -8.97 -36.49 1.60
N ASP A 30 -8.86 -35.23 1.97
CA ASP A 30 -8.11 -34.82 3.17
C ASP A 30 -8.92 -35.12 4.45
N ASN A 31 -8.39 -35.99 5.28
CA ASN A 31 -9.07 -36.44 6.50
C ASN A 31 -9.09 -35.37 7.60
N ASP A 32 -8.08 -34.51 7.70
CA ASP A 32 -8.01 -33.49 8.73
C ASP A 32 -9.02 -32.39 8.45
N ILE A 33 -9.15 -32.00 7.19
CA ILE A 33 -10.18 -31.04 6.75
C ILE A 33 -11.57 -31.64 6.94
N ARG A 34 -11.75 -32.91 6.59
CA ARG A 34 -13.03 -33.63 6.80
C ARG A 34 -13.44 -33.64 8.23
N LEU A 35 -12.50 -33.99 9.15
CA LEU A 35 -12.77 -34.03 10.60
C LEU A 35 -13.09 -32.64 11.16
N SER A 36 -12.42 -31.59 10.64
CA SER A 36 -12.71 -30.23 11.04
C SER A 36 -14.09 -29.78 10.56
N LEU A 37 -14.45 -30.06 9.30
CA LEU A 37 -15.74 -29.72 8.71
C LEU A 37 -16.91 -30.50 9.40
N SER A 38 -16.68 -31.69 9.90
CA SER A 38 -17.72 -32.46 10.60
C SER A 38 -18.17 -31.85 11.93
N LYS A 39 -17.41 -30.89 12.45
CA LYS A 39 -17.74 -30.14 13.68
C LYS A 39 -18.57 -28.88 13.43
N GLU A 40 -18.77 -28.50 12.15
CA GLU A 40 -19.59 -27.35 11.79
C GLU A 40 -21.09 -27.67 11.98
N GLU A 41 -21.87 -26.71 12.45
CA GLU A 41 -23.30 -26.86 12.64
C GLU A 41 -24.02 -27.05 11.30
N ASN A 42 -24.93 -28.03 11.26
CA ASN A 42 -25.79 -28.34 10.11
C ASN A 42 -25.04 -28.68 8.80
N VAL A 43 -23.81 -29.19 8.92
CA VAL A 43 -23.03 -29.61 7.75
C VAL A 43 -23.52 -30.95 7.21
N GLN A 44 -23.59 -31.04 5.87
CA GLN A 44 -23.85 -32.32 5.18
C GLN A 44 -22.56 -32.74 4.45
N LEU A 45 -21.95 -33.82 4.90
CA LEU A 45 -20.74 -34.40 4.32
C LEU A 45 -21.09 -35.50 3.33
N VAL A 46 -20.64 -35.36 2.07
CA VAL A 46 -20.83 -36.36 1.02
C VAL A 46 -19.50 -36.54 0.26
N GLY A 47 -18.82 -37.66 0.52
CA GLY A 47 -17.50 -37.91 -0.11
C GLY A 47 -16.48 -36.83 0.26
N GLY A 48 -15.81 -36.26 -0.76
CA GLY A 48 -14.85 -35.13 -0.60
C GLY A 48 -15.48 -33.75 -0.62
N ARG A 49 -16.77 -33.63 -0.27
CA ARG A 49 -17.53 -32.37 -0.28
C ARG A 49 -18.31 -32.19 1.01
N ALA A 50 -18.47 -30.95 1.42
CA ALA A 50 -19.34 -30.54 2.51
C ALA A 50 -20.30 -29.43 2.01
N TYR A 51 -21.49 -29.42 2.55
CA TYR A 51 -22.54 -28.44 2.24
C TYR A 51 -22.93 -27.71 3.51
N LEU A 52 -22.67 -26.41 3.56
CA LEU A 52 -23.00 -25.53 4.66
C LEU A 52 -24.20 -24.66 4.27
N PRO A 53 -25.23 -24.49 5.13
CA PRO A 53 -26.33 -23.58 4.83
C PRO A 53 -25.84 -22.16 4.54
N ALA A 54 -26.27 -21.56 3.41
CA ALA A 54 -25.80 -20.23 3.00
C ALA A 54 -26.25 -19.12 3.96
N GLU A 55 -27.40 -19.28 4.61
CA GLU A 55 -27.98 -18.34 5.57
C GLU A 55 -27.10 -18.09 6.81
N ASN A 56 -26.32 -19.09 7.23
CA ASN A 56 -25.44 -19.01 8.41
C ASN A 56 -23.94 -18.99 8.04
N PHE A 57 -23.62 -18.93 6.74
CA PHE A 57 -22.24 -19.01 6.29
C PHE A 57 -21.56 -17.64 6.28
N VAL A 58 -20.57 -17.45 7.17
CA VAL A 58 -19.73 -16.25 7.22
C VAL A 58 -18.34 -16.58 6.66
N LEU A 59 -18.05 -16.08 5.46
CA LEU A 59 -16.78 -16.36 4.76
C LEU A 59 -15.54 -16.00 5.60
N ALA A 60 -15.59 -14.91 6.36
CA ALA A 60 -14.46 -14.48 7.20
C ALA A 60 -14.14 -15.47 8.30
N GLU A 61 -15.16 -15.98 8.99
CA GLU A 61 -15.01 -16.99 10.06
C GLU A 61 -14.53 -18.33 9.50
N PHE A 62 -15.07 -18.73 8.35
CA PHE A 62 -14.60 -19.91 7.64
C PHE A 62 -13.14 -19.77 7.25
N PHE A 63 -12.75 -18.62 6.72
CA PHE A 63 -11.37 -18.34 6.32
C PHE A 63 -10.42 -18.40 7.51
N ASP A 64 -10.75 -17.76 8.64
CA ASP A 64 -9.91 -17.75 9.85
C ASP A 64 -9.69 -19.16 10.43
N ARG A 65 -10.70 -20.02 10.32
CA ARG A 65 -10.63 -21.42 10.79
C ARG A 65 -9.74 -22.30 9.92
N TYR A 66 -9.87 -22.18 8.61
CA TYR A 66 -9.27 -23.15 7.67
C TYR A 66 -8.01 -22.65 6.94
N VAL A 67 -7.67 -21.36 6.99
CA VAL A 67 -6.49 -20.79 6.30
C VAL A 67 -5.16 -21.39 6.74
N LYS A 68 -5.09 -21.87 7.98
CA LYS A 68 -3.89 -22.55 8.51
C LYS A 68 -3.74 -23.98 7.96
N MET A 69 -4.84 -24.63 7.62
CA MET A 69 -4.89 -26.03 7.18
C MET A 69 -4.86 -26.17 5.66
N ALA A 70 -5.49 -25.26 4.93
CA ALA A 70 -5.69 -25.38 3.49
C ALA A 70 -5.56 -24.04 2.77
N PHE A 71 -5.33 -24.09 1.44
CA PHE A 71 -5.53 -22.96 0.55
C PHE A 71 -7.00 -22.86 0.19
N ILE A 72 -7.65 -21.73 0.49
CA ILE A 72 -9.10 -21.55 0.28
C ILE A 72 -9.32 -20.74 -1.01
N ASP A 73 -9.93 -21.37 -2.00
CA ASP A 73 -10.41 -20.75 -3.22
C ASP A 73 -11.90 -20.42 -3.08
N TYR A 74 -12.20 -19.14 -2.85
CA TYR A 74 -13.54 -18.60 -2.68
C TYR A 74 -13.97 -17.71 -3.85
N SER A 75 -13.32 -17.84 -5.01
CA SER A 75 -13.56 -16.99 -6.19
C SER A 75 -15.02 -17.04 -6.65
N ALA A 76 -15.67 -18.21 -6.56
CA ALA A 76 -17.07 -18.38 -6.96
C ALA A 76 -18.09 -17.76 -5.98
N ILE A 77 -17.71 -17.56 -4.70
CA ILE A 77 -18.59 -16.95 -3.68
C ILE A 77 -18.57 -15.42 -3.77
N LYS A 78 -17.50 -14.83 -4.31
CA LYS A 78 -17.42 -13.36 -4.50
C LYS A 78 -18.51 -12.78 -5.41
N GLU A 79 -19.06 -13.59 -6.30
CA GLU A 79 -20.16 -13.17 -7.16
C GLU A 79 -21.51 -13.09 -6.40
N THR A 80 -21.65 -13.81 -5.28
CA THR A 80 -22.85 -13.81 -4.43
C THR A 80 -22.68 -13.01 -3.13
N ALA A 81 -21.52 -12.37 -2.90
CA ALA A 81 -21.35 -11.46 -1.78
C ALA A 81 -22.45 -10.39 -1.83
N PRO A 82 -23.13 -10.08 -0.72
CA PRO A 82 -24.18 -9.10 -0.70
C PRO A 82 -23.67 -7.83 -1.35
N ARG A 83 -24.41 -7.30 -2.33
CA ARG A 83 -24.13 -5.98 -2.92
C ARG A 83 -23.83 -5.08 -1.73
N LYS A 84 -22.67 -4.37 -1.77
CA LYS A 84 -22.38 -3.33 -0.78
C LYS A 84 -23.68 -2.60 -0.54
N GLU A 85 -24.11 -2.49 0.72
CA GLU A 85 -25.25 -1.68 1.11
C GLU A 85 -25.22 -0.42 0.26
N GLU A 86 -26.34 -0.10 -0.40
CA GLU A 86 -26.43 1.10 -1.24
C GLU A 86 -25.85 2.24 -0.41
N ASP A 87 -24.90 2.95 -0.98
CA ASP A 87 -24.23 4.07 -0.31
C ASP A 87 -25.32 5.12 0.02
N LYS A 88 -25.83 5.06 1.25
CA LYS A 88 -26.92 5.92 1.75
C LYS A 88 -26.54 7.41 1.77
N ARG A 89 -25.29 7.71 1.41
CA ARG A 89 -24.80 9.09 1.34
C ARG A 89 -25.42 9.82 0.14
N PRO A 90 -25.60 11.14 0.24
CA PRO A 90 -26.23 11.94 -0.81
C PRO A 90 -25.50 11.77 -2.16
N PRO A 91 -26.23 11.83 -3.29
CA PRO A 91 -25.63 11.79 -4.62
C PRO A 91 -24.70 13.00 -4.80
N LEU A 92 -23.64 12.81 -5.58
CA LEU A 92 -22.75 13.93 -5.92
C LEU A 92 -23.49 14.96 -6.79
N PRO A 93 -23.15 16.25 -6.67
CA PRO A 93 -23.68 17.28 -7.57
C PRO A 93 -23.32 16.98 -9.02
N GLU A 94 -24.19 17.39 -9.93
CA GLU A 94 -23.96 17.29 -11.37
C GLU A 94 -22.61 17.94 -11.75
N GLY A 95 -21.86 17.27 -12.61
CA GLY A 95 -20.56 17.73 -13.08
C GLY A 95 -19.38 17.52 -12.12
N TYR A 96 -19.60 17.10 -10.84
CA TYR A 96 -18.51 16.94 -9.89
C TYR A 96 -17.56 15.81 -10.29
N LEU A 97 -18.09 14.64 -10.60
CA LEU A 97 -17.32 13.46 -10.99
C LEU A 97 -16.65 13.67 -12.35
N GLU A 98 -17.40 14.18 -13.32
CA GLU A 98 -16.96 14.47 -14.68
C GLU A 98 -15.79 15.46 -14.65
N LYS A 99 -15.87 16.49 -13.80
CA LYS A 99 -14.79 17.49 -13.65
C LYS A 99 -13.52 16.89 -13.05
N LEU A 100 -13.63 15.99 -12.07
CA LEU A 100 -12.50 15.25 -11.53
C LEU A 100 -11.81 14.41 -12.62
N GLN A 101 -12.59 13.76 -13.48
CA GLN A 101 -12.09 12.96 -14.59
C GLN A 101 -11.46 13.83 -15.68
N GLN A 102 -12.08 14.97 -16.04
CA GLN A 102 -11.53 15.93 -17.01
C GLN A 102 -10.16 16.46 -16.58
N VAL A 103 -9.96 16.71 -15.27
CA VAL A 103 -8.67 17.14 -14.71
C VAL A 103 -7.68 15.97 -14.62
N ARG A 104 -8.11 14.74 -14.95
CA ARG A 104 -7.30 13.51 -14.91
C ARG A 104 -6.71 13.22 -13.54
N TYR A 105 -7.47 13.41 -12.49
CA TYR A 105 -7.06 12.95 -11.17
C TYR A 105 -6.99 11.41 -11.13
N SER A 106 -6.08 10.88 -10.31
CA SER A 106 -5.97 9.43 -10.08
C SER A 106 -7.25 8.89 -9.44
N ASP A 107 -7.58 7.62 -9.69
CA ASP A 107 -8.74 6.93 -9.09
C ASP A 107 -8.74 7.03 -7.56
N HIS A 108 -7.57 7.01 -6.93
CA HIS A 108 -7.47 7.24 -5.49
C HIS A 108 -7.91 8.65 -5.11
N THR A 109 -7.46 9.68 -5.83
CA THR A 109 -7.87 11.08 -5.57
C THR A 109 -9.37 11.25 -5.80
N VAL A 110 -9.91 10.67 -6.88
CA VAL A 110 -11.35 10.70 -7.17
C VAL A 110 -12.13 10.08 -6.00
N ARG A 111 -11.76 8.88 -5.54
CA ARG A 111 -12.42 8.21 -4.39
C ARG A 111 -12.36 9.04 -3.12
N VAL A 112 -11.21 9.63 -2.80
CA VAL A 112 -11.05 10.45 -1.60
C VAL A 112 -11.90 11.73 -1.68
N TYR A 113 -11.87 12.44 -2.81
CA TYR A 113 -12.61 13.68 -2.98
C TYR A 113 -14.11 13.44 -2.96
N THR A 114 -14.60 12.41 -3.65
CA THR A 114 -16.02 12.05 -3.67
C THR A 114 -16.51 11.65 -2.28
N SER A 115 -15.72 10.86 -1.53
CA SER A 115 -16.07 10.48 -0.17
C SER A 115 -16.17 11.70 0.75
N TYR A 116 -15.14 12.55 0.76
CA TYR A 116 -15.13 13.75 1.62
C TYR A 116 -16.17 14.79 1.25
N PHE A 117 -16.50 14.88 -0.04
CA PHE A 117 -17.54 15.80 -0.47
C PHE A 117 -18.94 15.30 -0.10
N ARG A 118 -19.19 13.98 -0.17
CA ARG A 118 -20.44 13.40 0.33
C ARG A 118 -20.62 13.58 1.84
N ASP A 119 -19.55 13.43 2.63
CA ASP A 119 -19.59 13.73 4.08
C ASP A 119 -19.97 15.20 4.32
N PHE A 120 -19.48 16.13 3.49
CA PHE A 120 -19.83 17.55 3.54
C PHE A 120 -21.30 17.79 3.19
N GLN A 121 -21.79 17.16 2.12
CA GLN A 121 -23.21 17.23 1.74
C GLN A 121 -24.13 16.68 2.84
N GLN A 122 -23.74 15.57 3.45
CA GLN A 122 -24.51 14.94 4.54
C GLN A 122 -24.59 15.84 5.78
N TYR A 123 -23.52 16.57 6.11
CA TYR A 123 -23.54 17.51 7.23
C TYR A 123 -24.54 18.67 7.00
N PHE A 124 -24.70 19.11 5.76
CA PHE A 124 -25.64 20.14 5.35
C PHE A 124 -26.92 19.57 4.72
N GLU A 125 -27.35 18.37 5.15
CA GLU A 125 -28.56 17.74 4.62
C GLU A 125 -29.76 18.68 4.69
N GLY A 126 -30.58 18.71 3.61
CA GLY A 126 -31.73 19.62 3.49
C GLY A 126 -31.40 21.04 3.02
N ARG A 127 -30.12 21.39 2.81
CA ARG A 127 -29.68 22.70 2.31
C ARG A 127 -29.05 22.60 0.92
N LYS A 128 -29.23 23.66 0.13
CA LYS A 128 -28.50 23.81 -1.13
C LYS A 128 -27.02 24.10 -0.84
N ILE A 129 -26.15 23.20 -1.26
CA ILE A 129 -24.69 23.28 -0.99
C ILE A 129 -24.08 24.55 -1.60
N GLU A 130 -24.65 25.07 -2.70
CA GLU A 130 -24.20 26.29 -3.37
C GLU A 130 -24.32 27.53 -2.49
N THR A 131 -25.22 27.52 -1.51
CA THR A 131 -25.49 28.65 -0.61
C THR A 131 -24.68 28.62 0.67
N VAL A 132 -23.92 27.57 0.93
CA VAL A 132 -23.09 27.44 2.14
C VAL A 132 -21.97 28.47 2.13
N THR A 133 -21.88 29.24 3.18
CA THR A 133 -20.92 30.33 3.35
C THR A 133 -19.55 29.83 3.81
N PRO A 134 -18.47 30.60 3.60
CA PRO A 134 -17.15 30.28 4.14
C PRO A 134 -17.12 30.13 5.67
N GLY A 135 -17.96 30.88 6.41
CA GLY A 135 -18.11 30.73 7.85
C GLY A 135 -18.59 29.34 8.23
N GLU A 136 -19.69 28.91 7.62
CA GLU A 136 -20.29 27.59 7.84
C GLU A 136 -19.34 26.43 7.43
N ILE A 137 -18.50 26.64 6.41
CA ILE A 137 -17.46 25.66 6.07
C ILE A 137 -16.42 25.55 7.21
N ASN A 138 -16.06 26.66 7.85
CA ASN A 138 -15.16 26.64 9.02
C ASN A 138 -15.83 25.94 10.21
N ASP A 139 -17.12 26.16 10.46
CA ASP A 139 -17.87 25.50 11.53
C ASP A 139 -17.92 23.97 11.30
N TYR A 140 -18.16 23.53 10.06
CA TYR A 140 -18.06 22.13 9.68
C TYR A 140 -16.67 21.54 9.95
N LEU A 141 -15.60 22.27 9.64
CA LEU A 141 -14.23 21.81 9.89
C LEU A 141 -13.92 21.74 11.39
N LEU A 142 -14.44 22.69 12.19
CA LEU A 142 -14.33 22.67 13.65
C LEU A 142 -15.09 21.47 14.23
N TYR A 143 -16.30 21.20 13.77
CA TYR A 143 -17.05 19.99 14.11
C TYR A 143 -16.23 18.73 13.85
N LEU A 144 -15.62 18.61 12.67
CA LEU A 144 -14.81 17.44 12.33
C LEU A 144 -13.55 17.31 13.23
N ILE A 145 -12.95 18.43 13.64
CA ILE A 145 -11.79 18.42 14.53
C ILE A 145 -12.21 17.97 15.93
N HIS A 146 -13.28 18.52 16.48
CA HIS A 146 -13.68 18.27 17.85
C HIS A 146 -14.42 16.94 18.02
N GLU A 147 -15.37 16.63 17.14
CA GLU A 147 -16.23 15.45 17.28
C GLU A 147 -15.67 14.21 16.58
N LYS A 148 -14.94 14.38 15.46
CA LYS A 148 -14.39 13.27 14.68
C LYS A 148 -12.89 13.07 14.82
N ASN A 149 -12.21 13.93 15.56
CA ASN A 149 -10.76 13.89 15.80
C ASN A 149 -9.94 13.71 14.51
N ILE A 150 -10.30 14.41 13.44
CA ILE A 150 -9.60 14.29 12.16
C ILE A 150 -8.18 14.87 12.24
N SER A 151 -7.23 14.22 11.54
CA SER A 151 -5.87 14.74 11.45
C SER A 151 -5.78 16.01 10.59
N SER A 152 -4.72 16.81 10.80
CA SER A 152 -4.44 18.00 9.98
C SER A 152 -4.30 17.67 8.47
N CYS A 153 -3.86 16.47 8.14
CA CYS A 153 -3.81 15.99 6.77
C CYS A 153 -5.21 15.76 6.18
N GLN A 154 -6.09 15.09 6.93
CA GLN A 154 -7.48 14.86 6.54
C GLN A 154 -8.25 16.18 6.41
N GLN A 155 -8.06 17.14 7.35
CA GLN A 155 -8.64 18.46 7.24
C GLN A 155 -8.25 19.15 5.93
N ASN A 156 -6.95 19.18 5.59
CA ASN A 156 -6.48 19.79 4.35
C ASN A 156 -7.03 19.10 3.08
N GLN A 157 -7.19 17.78 3.10
CA GLN A 157 -7.78 17.02 1.98
C GLN A 157 -9.29 17.33 1.82
N ARG A 158 -10.04 17.45 2.92
CA ARG A 158 -11.47 17.85 2.89
C ARG A 158 -11.64 19.28 2.37
N ILE A 159 -10.80 20.21 2.83
CA ILE A 159 -10.76 21.57 2.28
C ILE A 159 -10.52 21.54 0.76
N ASN A 160 -9.58 20.72 0.28
CA ASN A 160 -9.32 20.63 -1.16
C ASN A 160 -10.50 20.05 -1.94
N ALA A 161 -11.21 19.06 -1.41
CA ALA A 161 -12.41 18.49 -2.04
C ALA A 161 -13.55 19.50 -2.11
N ILE A 162 -13.79 20.27 -1.03
CA ILE A 162 -14.78 21.35 -0.98
C ILE A 162 -14.42 22.48 -1.96
N LYS A 163 -13.17 22.95 -1.91
CA LYS A 163 -12.67 23.98 -2.85
C LYS A 163 -12.78 23.57 -4.30
N PHE A 164 -12.54 22.28 -4.61
CA PHE A 164 -12.68 21.76 -5.96
C PHE A 164 -14.11 21.97 -6.48
N TYR A 165 -15.12 21.74 -5.65
CA TYR A 165 -16.52 21.96 -6.02
C TYR A 165 -16.77 23.43 -6.38
N TYR A 166 -16.50 24.34 -5.45
CA TYR A 166 -16.81 25.76 -5.67
C TYR A 166 -15.98 26.39 -6.79
N GLU A 167 -14.68 26.07 -6.88
CA GLU A 167 -13.77 26.69 -7.84
C GLU A 167 -13.82 26.04 -9.23
N LYS A 168 -14.03 24.71 -9.30
CA LYS A 168 -13.91 23.97 -10.57
C LYS A 168 -15.22 23.52 -11.15
N VAL A 169 -16.19 23.20 -10.31
CA VAL A 169 -17.52 22.77 -10.77
C VAL A 169 -18.42 23.97 -10.95
N LEU A 170 -18.54 24.84 -9.94
CA LEU A 170 -19.37 26.05 -10.00
C LEU A 170 -18.71 27.22 -10.70
N GLY A 171 -17.41 27.13 -11.02
CA GLY A 171 -16.68 28.22 -11.70
C GLY A 171 -16.56 29.51 -10.88
N GLN A 172 -16.80 29.45 -9.57
CA GLN A 172 -16.65 30.63 -8.72
C GLN A 172 -15.19 31.09 -8.71
N GLU A 173 -14.97 32.40 -8.84
CA GLU A 173 -13.62 32.95 -8.68
C GLU A 173 -12.99 32.46 -7.38
N ARG A 174 -11.65 32.40 -7.33
CA ARG A 174 -10.86 32.08 -6.14
C ARG A 174 -11.14 33.08 -5.01
N ARG A 175 -12.35 33.15 -4.56
CA ARG A 175 -12.68 33.75 -3.28
C ARG A 175 -11.93 32.93 -2.28
N CYS A 176 -10.77 33.47 -1.83
CA CYS A 176 -9.98 32.91 -0.76
C CYS A 176 -10.94 32.58 0.38
N TYR A 177 -11.40 31.33 0.42
CA TYR A 177 -12.00 30.86 1.63
C TYR A 177 -10.93 31.07 2.68
N LYS A 178 -11.17 31.97 3.63
CA LYS A 178 -10.36 32.14 4.83
C LYS A 178 -10.56 30.91 5.70
N VAL A 179 -10.37 29.72 5.10
CA VAL A 179 -10.41 28.45 5.78
C VAL A 179 -9.02 28.25 6.35
N ASN A 180 -8.92 28.33 7.66
CA ASN A 180 -7.67 28.13 8.37
C ASN A 180 -7.16 26.71 8.11
N ARG A 181 -6.07 26.60 7.35
CA ARG A 181 -5.39 25.33 7.15
C ARG A 181 -4.60 24.97 8.39
N ALA A 182 -4.70 23.74 8.82
CA ALA A 182 -3.83 23.23 9.87
C ALA A 182 -2.37 23.39 9.47
N LYS A 183 -1.56 23.92 10.37
CA LYS A 183 -0.10 23.90 10.22
C LYS A 183 0.34 22.43 10.17
N ARG A 184 1.11 22.06 9.16
CA ARG A 184 1.72 20.74 9.13
C ARG A 184 2.84 20.71 10.16
N GLU A 185 2.72 19.85 11.12
CA GLU A 185 3.86 19.51 11.97
C GLU A 185 4.95 18.87 11.08
N LYS A 186 6.14 19.44 11.14
CA LYS A 186 7.31 18.88 10.47
C LYS A 186 7.93 17.82 11.37
N THR A 187 7.26 16.68 11.49
CA THR A 187 7.90 15.53 12.14
C THR A 187 8.98 14.99 11.20
N LEU A 188 10.16 14.74 11.75
CA LEU A 188 11.19 14.01 11.01
C LEU A 188 10.64 12.61 10.69
N PRO A 189 10.79 12.13 9.45
CA PRO A 189 10.35 10.78 9.11
C PRO A 189 11.17 9.75 9.89
N ASP A 190 10.49 8.72 10.39
CA ASP A 190 11.17 7.55 10.94
C ASP A 190 12.07 6.92 9.89
N VAL A 191 13.17 6.32 10.34
CA VAL A 191 14.13 5.59 9.50
C VAL A 191 14.42 4.26 10.17
N LEU A 192 14.52 3.20 9.40
CA LEU A 192 15.01 1.90 9.85
C LEU A 192 16.54 1.88 9.77
N SER A 193 17.20 1.31 10.77
CA SER A 193 18.61 1.05 10.67
C SER A 193 18.90 -0.06 9.66
N LYS A 194 20.17 -0.18 9.23
CA LYS A 194 20.60 -1.26 8.33
C LYS A 194 20.38 -2.64 8.95
N GLU A 195 20.55 -2.75 10.27
CA GLU A 195 20.33 -3.98 11.06
C GLU A 195 18.83 -4.34 11.10
N GLU A 196 17.94 -3.35 11.31
CA GLU A 196 16.50 -3.56 11.29
C GLU A 196 16.03 -4.04 9.92
N ILE A 197 16.53 -3.43 8.84
CA ILE A 197 16.23 -3.86 7.47
C ILE A 197 16.74 -5.28 7.23
N LYS A 198 17.96 -5.60 7.64
CA LYS A 198 18.50 -6.95 7.53
C LYS A 198 17.62 -7.97 8.24
N LYS A 199 17.18 -7.71 9.46
CA LYS A 199 16.27 -8.59 10.21
C LYS A 199 14.94 -8.82 9.46
N ILE A 200 14.35 -7.78 8.85
CA ILE A 200 13.13 -7.92 8.03
C ILE A 200 13.38 -8.84 6.83
N LEU A 201 14.52 -8.68 6.15
CA LEU A 201 14.86 -9.49 5.00
C LEU A 201 15.16 -10.95 5.39
N ASP A 202 15.87 -11.18 6.50
CA ASP A 202 16.19 -12.52 7.01
C ASP A 202 14.91 -13.31 7.34
N VAL A 203 13.92 -12.69 7.96
CA VAL A 203 12.61 -13.31 8.23
C VAL A 203 11.84 -13.66 6.94
N THR A 204 12.07 -12.91 5.86
CA THR A 204 11.35 -13.12 4.59
C THR A 204 12.10 -14.00 3.59
N VAL A 205 13.29 -14.48 3.92
CA VAL A 205 14.14 -15.29 3.00
C VAL A 205 13.44 -16.57 2.53
N THR A 206 12.53 -17.12 3.33
CA THR A 206 11.75 -18.34 3.02
C THR A 206 10.63 -18.08 1.98
N ASP A 207 10.17 -16.84 1.83
CA ASP A 207 9.25 -16.45 0.75
C ASP A 207 9.95 -15.45 -0.19
N LEU A 208 10.53 -16.00 -1.24
CA LEU A 208 11.35 -15.27 -2.19
C LEU A 208 10.63 -14.09 -2.85
N ARG A 209 9.28 -14.15 -2.95
CA ARG A 209 8.46 -13.06 -3.49
C ARG A 209 8.61 -11.81 -2.62
N PHE A 210 8.34 -11.94 -1.33
CA PHE A 210 8.39 -10.81 -0.40
C PHE A 210 9.82 -10.37 -0.10
N PHE A 211 10.77 -11.32 -0.04
CA PHE A 211 12.18 -10.98 0.05
C PHE A 211 12.60 -10.05 -1.10
N CYS A 212 12.30 -10.41 -2.35
CA CYS A 212 12.63 -9.58 -3.51
C CYS A 212 11.88 -8.24 -3.51
N MET A 213 10.58 -8.24 -3.17
CA MET A 213 9.79 -7.01 -3.10
C MET A 213 10.36 -6.03 -2.07
N PHE A 214 10.66 -6.47 -0.85
CA PHE A 214 11.20 -5.61 0.20
C PHE A 214 12.62 -5.16 -0.10
N SER A 215 13.42 -6.05 -0.67
CA SER A 215 14.76 -5.71 -1.15
C SER A 215 14.72 -4.61 -2.22
N ILE A 216 13.80 -4.66 -3.19
CA ILE A 216 13.63 -3.62 -4.21
C ILE A 216 13.17 -2.31 -3.57
N LEU A 217 12.15 -2.33 -2.69
CA LEU A 217 11.66 -1.13 -2.01
C LEU A 217 12.78 -0.39 -1.29
N TYR A 218 13.70 -1.12 -0.64
CA TYR A 218 14.84 -0.55 0.06
C TYR A 218 16.00 -0.21 -0.87
N SER A 219 16.45 -1.12 -1.74
CA SER A 219 17.70 -0.94 -2.50
C SER A 219 17.54 -0.05 -3.74
N ALA A 220 16.32 0.09 -4.25
CA ALA A 220 15.99 0.91 -5.43
C ALA A 220 15.13 2.13 -5.09
N GLY A 221 14.63 2.22 -3.86
CA GLY A 221 13.82 3.33 -3.38
C GLY A 221 12.50 3.52 -4.13
N LEU A 222 11.86 2.45 -4.59
CA LEU A 222 10.60 2.52 -5.33
C LEU A 222 9.42 2.89 -4.42
N ARG A 223 8.39 3.52 -5.01
CA ARG A 223 7.06 3.57 -4.39
C ARG A 223 6.41 2.20 -4.50
N ILE A 224 5.51 1.89 -3.56
CA ILE A 224 4.79 0.60 -3.58
C ILE A 224 4.03 0.39 -4.90
N SER A 225 3.37 1.42 -5.42
CA SER A 225 2.69 1.35 -6.72
C SER A 225 3.66 1.09 -7.87
N GLU A 226 4.83 1.72 -7.88
CA GLU A 226 5.87 1.51 -8.89
C GLU A 226 6.42 0.08 -8.84
N LEU A 227 6.60 -0.50 -7.63
CA LEU A 227 7.00 -1.89 -7.45
C LEU A 227 5.97 -2.86 -8.05
N LEU A 228 4.68 -2.63 -7.81
CA LEU A 228 3.60 -3.50 -8.26
C LEU A 228 3.37 -3.43 -9.78
N GLU A 229 3.77 -2.33 -10.40
CA GLU A 229 3.69 -2.11 -11.85
C GLU A 229 4.95 -2.55 -12.62
N LEU A 230 5.99 -3.07 -11.93
CA LEU A 230 7.18 -3.59 -12.59
C LEU A 230 6.86 -4.79 -13.48
N LYS A 231 7.48 -4.82 -14.64
CA LYS A 231 7.43 -5.95 -15.57
C LYS A 231 8.79 -6.68 -15.60
N PRO A 232 8.83 -7.97 -15.97
CA PRO A 232 10.12 -8.69 -16.09
C PRO A 232 11.15 -7.95 -16.96
N GLY A 233 10.73 -7.34 -18.08
CA GLY A 233 11.58 -6.57 -18.97
C GLY A 233 12.05 -5.21 -18.45
N ASP A 234 11.65 -4.79 -17.24
CA ASP A 234 12.15 -3.56 -16.62
C ASP A 234 13.45 -3.77 -15.84
N ILE A 235 13.84 -5.03 -15.64
CA ILE A 235 15.10 -5.41 -15.00
C ILE A 235 16.21 -5.46 -16.06
N ASN A 236 17.15 -4.53 -15.98
CA ASN A 236 18.31 -4.47 -16.86
C ASN A 236 19.55 -5.02 -16.10
N GLU A 237 19.73 -6.35 -16.17
CA GLU A 237 20.81 -7.03 -15.47
C GLU A 237 22.20 -6.54 -15.92
N PRO A 238 22.50 -6.40 -17.24
CA PRO A 238 23.84 -5.97 -17.71
C PRO A 238 24.24 -4.59 -17.17
N ARG A 239 23.29 -3.68 -16.99
CA ARG A 239 23.55 -2.33 -16.50
C ARG A 239 23.32 -2.18 -15.00
N SER A 240 22.84 -3.22 -14.33
CA SER A 240 22.44 -3.20 -12.91
C SER A 240 21.45 -2.07 -12.61
N LEU A 241 20.42 -1.92 -13.46
CA LEU A 241 19.39 -0.88 -13.36
C LEU A 241 17.98 -1.48 -13.39
N ILE A 242 17.06 -0.77 -12.73
CA ILE A 242 15.62 -1.00 -12.83
C ILE A 242 15.00 0.19 -13.56
N ARG A 243 14.23 -0.07 -14.62
CA ARG A 243 13.44 0.95 -15.31
C ARG A 243 12.10 1.13 -14.61
N VAL A 244 11.81 2.34 -14.17
CA VAL A 244 10.52 2.71 -13.59
C VAL A 244 9.75 3.49 -14.63
N ARG A 245 8.68 2.89 -15.14
CA ARG A 245 7.83 3.49 -16.18
C ARG A 245 6.85 4.47 -15.56
N GLN A 246 6.60 5.57 -16.27
CA GLN A 246 5.54 6.54 -15.96
C GLN A 246 5.43 6.94 -14.48
N GLY A 247 6.55 7.14 -13.80
CA GLY A 247 6.57 7.67 -12.44
C GLY A 247 5.74 8.97 -12.33
N LYS A 248 5.60 9.52 -11.14
CA LYS A 248 4.86 10.78 -10.91
C LYS A 248 5.31 11.86 -11.90
N GLY A 249 4.41 12.27 -12.81
CA GLY A 249 4.70 13.22 -13.90
C GLY A 249 4.96 12.57 -15.25
N LYS A 250 4.66 11.27 -15.44
CA LYS A 250 4.75 10.50 -16.69
C LYS A 250 6.14 10.47 -17.33
N LYS A 251 7.21 10.61 -16.54
CA LYS A 251 8.59 10.46 -17.02
C LYS A 251 9.16 9.14 -16.51
N ASP A 252 9.76 8.39 -17.42
CA ASP A 252 10.54 7.20 -17.10
C ASP A 252 11.81 7.60 -16.35
N ARG A 253 12.26 6.77 -15.42
CA ARG A 253 13.55 6.92 -14.77
C ARG A 253 14.21 5.56 -14.58
N TYR A 254 15.50 5.58 -14.35
CA TYR A 254 16.25 4.40 -13.93
C TYR A 254 16.67 4.55 -12.48
N THR A 255 16.71 3.42 -11.77
CA THR A 255 17.21 3.33 -10.40
C THR A 255 18.11 2.10 -10.25
N LEU A 256 18.72 1.95 -9.09
CA LEU A 256 19.75 0.95 -8.83
C LEU A 256 19.16 -0.46 -8.71
N LEU A 257 19.84 -1.45 -9.26
CA LEU A 257 19.64 -2.86 -9.00
C LEU A 257 20.89 -3.43 -8.32
N SER A 258 20.78 -3.80 -7.03
CA SER A 258 21.92 -4.35 -6.32
C SER A 258 22.32 -5.74 -6.83
N LYS A 259 23.62 -6.01 -6.93
CA LYS A 259 24.14 -7.30 -7.41
C LYS A 259 23.67 -8.52 -6.60
N PRO A 260 23.58 -8.48 -5.25
CA PRO A 260 23.02 -9.58 -4.47
C PRO A 260 21.54 -9.83 -4.78
N LEU A 261 20.73 -8.75 -4.97
CA LEU A 261 19.33 -8.85 -5.31
C LEU A 261 19.12 -9.46 -6.70
N MET A 262 19.99 -9.15 -7.65
CA MET A 262 19.93 -9.70 -9.01
C MET A 262 19.97 -11.23 -9.00
N LYS A 263 20.88 -11.85 -8.21
CA LYS A 263 20.93 -13.29 -8.05
C LYS A 263 19.62 -13.87 -7.52
N LYS A 264 18.99 -13.19 -6.56
CA LYS A 264 17.71 -13.62 -5.98
C LYS A 264 16.54 -13.43 -6.95
N LEU A 265 16.56 -12.39 -7.78
CA LEU A 265 15.57 -12.20 -8.84
C LEU A 265 15.69 -13.26 -9.95
N THR A 266 16.88 -13.67 -10.31
CA THR A 266 17.09 -14.78 -11.24
C THR A 266 16.51 -16.10 -10.71
N GLU A 267 16.74 -16.40 -9.41
CA GLU A 267 16.13 -17.53 -8.71
C GLU A 267 14.58 -17.42 -8.70
N TYR A 268 14.08 -16.24 -8.36
CA TYR A 268 12.65 -15.90 -8.37
C TYR A 268 12.02 -16.15 -9.76
N ASN A 269 12.63 -15.60 -10.81
CA ASN A 269 12.15 -15.74 -12.20
C ASN A 269 12.11 -17.21 -12.65
N ARG A 270 13.11 -18.01 -12.24
CA ARG A 270 13.14 -19.44 -12.53
C ARG A 270 12.00 -20.21 -11.85
N LEU A 271 11.67 -19.84 -10.60
CA LEU A 271 10.68 -20.53 -9.77
C LEU A 271 9.25 -20.13 -10.12
N TYR A 272 8.99 -18.83 -10.25
CA TYR A 272 7.62 -18.30 -10.40
C TYR A 272 7.24 -18.00 -11.85
N LYS A 273 8.21 -17.84 -12.77
CA LYS A 273 8.02 -17.59 -14.21
C LYS A 273 6.99 -16.50 -14.52
N PRO A 274 7.14 -15.27 -13.96
CA PRO A 274 6.18 -14.20 -14.14
C PRO A 274 6.05 -13.82 -15.62
N LYS A 275 4.80 -13.53 -16.08
CA LYS A 275 4.53 -13.26 -17.50
C LYS A 275 4.19 -11.79 -17.76
N VAL A 276 3.35 -11.20 -16.96
CA VAL A 276 2.82 -9.84 -17.16
C VAL A 276 3.49 -8.86 -16.19
N TRP A 277 3.46 -9.17 -14.90
CA TRP A 277 4.03 -8.34 -13.84
C TRP A 277 5.24 -9.05 -13.23
N LEU A 278 6.25 -8.31 -12.82
CA LEU A 278 7.41 -8.93 -12.16
C LEU A 278 6.98 -9.70 -10.90
N PHE A 279 5.99 -9.19 -10.17
CA PHE A 279 5.44 -9.85 -8.99
C PHE A 279 3.95 -10.14 -9.18
N GLU A 280 3.63 -11.37 -9.47
CA GLU A 280 2.26 -11.85 -9.65
C GLU A 280 1.77 -12.57 -8.38
N HIS A 281 0.59 -12.16 -7.89
CA HIS A 281 -0.12 -12.87 -6.82
C HIS A 281 -0.80 -14.12 -7.38
N ARG A 282 -1.41 -13.99 -8.55
CA ARG A 282 -1.93 -15.03 -9.42
C ARG A 282 -1.42 -14.79 -10.83
N PRO A 283 -1.41 -15.81 -11.72
CA PRO A 283 -0.97 -15.62 -13.10
C PRO A 283 -1.69 -14.44 -13.76
N GLY A 284 -0.94 -13.43 -14.19
CA GLY A 284 -1.45 -12.21 -14.82
C GLY A 284 -2.00 -11.14 -13.88
N GLU A 285 -2.12 -11.40 -12.58
CA GLU A 285 -2.61 -10.44 -11.58
C GLU A 285 -1.48 -9.98 -10.65
N PRO A 286 -1.26 -8.66 -10.49
CA PRO A 286 -0.23 -8.17 -9.59
C PRO A 286 -0.66 -8.35 -8.12
N PHE A 287 0.30 -8.29 -7.20
CA PHE A 287 0.00 -8.11 -5.79
C PHE A 287 -0.74 -6.79 -5.55
N THR A 288 -1.52 -6.73 -4.45
CA THR A 288 -2.11 -5.47 -4.00
C THR A 288 -1.23 -4.81 -2.92
N GLU A 289 -1.30 -3.48 -2.81
CA GLU A 289 -0.60 -2.74 -1.75
C GLU A 289 -0.95 -3.25 -0.35
N SER A 290 -2.20 -3.66 -0.15
CA SER A 290 -2.69 -4.20 1.13
C SER A 290 -1.97 -5.49 1.52
N ILE A 291 -1.82 -6.43 0.58
CA ILE A 291 -1.13 -7.72 0.82
C ILE A 291 0.33 -7.47 1.18
N VAL A 292 1.03 -6.65 0.38
CA VAL A 292 2.46 -6.34 0.60
C VAL A 292 2.65 -5.62 1.94
N SER A 293 1.79 -4.64 2.25
CA SER A 293 1.85 -3.90 3.53
C SER A 293 1.55 -4.79 4.74
N LYS A 294 0.59 -5.71 4.64
CA LYS A 294 0.27 -6.66 5.71
C LYS A 294 1.45 -7.60 5.97
N ARG A 295 2.05 -8.16 4.92
CA ARG A 295 3.21 -9.06 5.07
C ARG A 295 4.45 -8.34 5.60
N LEU A 296 4.69 -7.09 5.16
CA LEU A 296 5.79 -6.29 5.70
C LEU A 296 5.63 -6.02 7.21
N LYS A 297 4.41 -5.68 7.65
CA LYS A 297 4.10 -5.50 9.07
C LYS A 297 4.27 -6.80 9.87
N ALA A 298 3.89 -7.95 9.30
CA ALA A 298 4.10 -9.25 9.91
C ALA A 298 5.59 -9.55 10.05
N ALA A 299 6.39 -9.38 8.98
CA ALA A 299 7.83 -9.58 8.99
C ALA A 299 8.54 -8.70 10.03
N ALA A 300 8.13 -7.44 10.16
CA ALA A 300 8.70 -6.56 11.16
C ALA A 300 8.40 -7.00 12.59
N ARG A 301 7.18 -7.50 12.87
CA ARG A 301 6.83 -8.09 14.18
C ARG A 301 7.64 -9.35 14.47
N GLU A 302 7.77 -10.24 13.47
CA GLU A 302 8.58 -11.46 13.55
C GLU A 302 10.07 -11.12 13.82
N ALA A 303 10.55 -9.99 13.25
CA ALA A 303 11.91 -9.46 13.45
C ALA A 303 12.10 -8.70 14.78
N GLY A 304 11.05 -8.58 15.64
CA GLY A 304 11.10 -7.86 16.92
C GLY A 304 11.17 -6.33 16.78
N ILE A 305 10.72 -5.77 15.65
CA ILE A 305 10.75 -4.32 15.40
C ILE A 305 9.45 -3.69 15.90
N THR A 306 9.55 -2.74 16.82
CA THR A 306 8.42 -2.04 17.46
C THR A 306 7.97 -0.78 16.71
N LYS A 307 8.81 -0.23 15.83
CA LYS A 307 8.50 0.95 15.02
C LYS A 307 7.28 0.72 14.11
N ARG A 308 6.57 1.78 13.78
CA ARG A 308 5.47 1.73 12.81
C ARG A 308 6.01 1.46 11.41
N ILE A 309 5.76 0.28 10.87
CA ILE A 309 6.27 -0.17 9.57
C ILE A 309 5.25 0.00 8.46
N TYR A 310 5.71 0.54 7.32
CA TYR A 310 4.96 0.71 6.08
C TYR A 310 5.92 0.77 4.87
N PRO A 311 5.48 0.46 3.64
CA PRO A 311 6.38 0.35 2.49
C PRO A 311 7.20 1.61 2.21
N HIS A 312 6.63 2.80 2.39
CA HIS A 312 7.36 4.05 2.22
C HIS A 312 8.49 4.25 3.23
N LEU A 313 8.46 3.57 4.38
CA LEU A 313 9.55 3.64 5.35
C LEU A 313 10.84 3.01 4.81
N LEU A 314 10.75 1.89 4.08
CA LEU A 314 11.90 1.30 3.38
C LEU A 314 12.50 2.28 2.36
N ARG A 315 11.65 2.96 1.62
CA ARG A 315 12.10 4.01 0.67
C ARG A 315 12.70 5.22 1.39
N HIS A 316 12.17 5.61 2.55
CA HIS A 316 12.74 6.69 3.37
C HIS A 316 14.13 6.30 3.87
N SER A 317 14.27 5.07 4.37
CA SER A 317 15.56 4.53 4.81
C SER A 317 16.59 4.46 3.66
N PHE A 318 16.18 4.08 2.45
CA PHE A 318 17.04 4.13 1.27
C PHE A 318 17.61 5.54 1.04
N ALA A 319 16.74 6.57 1.02
CA ALA A 319 17.17 7.93 0.77
C ALA A 319 18.12 8.45 1.86
N THR A 320 17.79 8.18 3.13
CA THR A 320 18.62 8.60 4.27
C THR A 320 19.98 7.91 4.23
N HIS A 321 20.01 6.58 4.02
CA HIS A 321 21.28 5.84 4.00
C HIS A 321 22.19 6.22 2.82
N LEU A 322 21.63 6.65 1.66
CA LEU A 322 22.46 7.18 0.58
C LEU A 322 23.08 8.54 0.94
N LEU A 323 22.29 9.42 1.60
CA LEU A 323 22.83 10.71 2.05
C LEU A 323 23.88 10.53 3.16
N GLU A 324 23.71 9.57 4.07
CA GLU A 324 24.72 9.19 5.07
C GLU A 324 26.00 8.66 4.45
N GLN A 325 25.94 8.06 3.26
CA GLN A 325 27.09 7.64 2.47
C GLN A 325 27.74 8.78 1.67
N GLY A 326 27.26 10.00 1.83
CA GLY A 326 27.79 11.17 1.12
C GLY A 326 27.29 11.34 -0.32
N ILE A 327 26.29 10.58 -0.75
CA ILE A 327 25.71 10.73 -2.09
C ILE A 327 24.99 12.06 -2.22
N ASP A 328 25.28 12.81 -3.29
CA ASP A 328 24.67 14.11 -3.54
C ASP A 328 23.14 14.04 -3.58
N ILE A 329 22.48 14.99 -2.94
CA ILE A 329 21.02 15.08 -2.84
C ILE A 329 20.33 15.13 -4.21
N LYS A 330 20.98 15.68 -5.25
CA LYS A 330 20.43 15.72 -6.61
C LYS A 330 20.35 14.31 -7.19
N ILE A 331 21.38 13.48 -6.97
CA ILE A 331 21.41 12.08 -7.39
C ILE A 331 20.32 11.29 -6.65
N VAL A 332 20.21 11.46 -5.34
CA VAL A 332 19.15 10.81 -4.54
C VAL A 332 17.76 11.23 -5.04
N LYS A 333 17.56 12.52 -5.34
CA LYS A 333 16.32 13.06 -5.93
C LYS A 333 15.98 12.37 -7.26
N GLU A 334 16.94 12.17 -8.14
CA GLU A 334 16.76 11.52 -9.45
C GLU A 334 16.39 10.04 -9.29
N LEU A 335 17.13 9.29 -8.48
CA LEU A 335 16.88 7.88 -8.18
C LEU A 335 15.47 7.69 -7.61
N MET A 336 15.04 8.57 -6.71
CA MET A 336 13.70 8.52 -6.12
C MET A 336 12.60 9.05 -7.06
N GLY A 337 12.92 9.77 -8.13
CA GLY A 337 11.94 10.40 -9.01
C GLY A 337 11.11 11.47 -8.29
N HIS A 338 11.77 12.36 -7.54
CA HIS A 338 11.14 13.51 -6.93
C HIS A 338 11.16 14.71 -7.87
N ASN A 339 10.00 15.25 -8.21
CA ASN A 339 9.92 16.45 -9.06
C ASN A 339 10.50 17.69 -8.37
N ASN A 340 10.37 17.79 -7.03
CA ASN A 340 10.83 18.92 -6.26
C ASN A 340 11.90 18.47 -5.25
N ILE A 341 13.03 19.16 -5.23
CA ILE A 341 14.14 18.90 -4.31
C ILE A 341 13.72 19.04 -2.85
N LYS A 342 12.79 19.96 -2.54
CA LYS A 342 12.21 20.11 -1.18
C LYS A 342 11.63 18.80 -0.60
N THR A 343 11.26 17.86 -1.47
CA THR A 343 10.78 16.53 -1.02
C THR A 343 11.95 15.67 -0.53
N THR A 344 13.15 15.87 -1.06
CA THR A 344 14.36 15.14 -0.69
C THR A 344 15.11 15.83 0.48
N GLU A 345 15.03 17.16 0.59
CA GLU A 345 15.66 17.94 1.67
C GLU A 345 15.27 17.49 3.07
N ARG A 346 14.07 16.92 3.22
CA ARG A 346 13.62 16.37 4.50
C ARG A 346 14.50 15.24 5.04
N TYR A 347 15.22 14.52 4.16
CA TYR A 347 16.13 13.46 4.54
C TYR A 347 17.51 13.99 4.92
N VAL A 348 17.89 15.17 4.45
CA VAL A 348 19.15 15.82 4.81
C VAL A 348 19.19 16.12 6.31
N HIS A 349 18.09 16.61 6.88
CA HIS A 349 18.02 16.89 8.32
C HIS A 349 18.18 15.64 9.19
N ILE A 350 17.89 14.45 8.67
CA ILE A 350 18.08 13.19 9.37
C ILE A 350 19.53 12.73 9.21
N ALA A 351 20.08 12.80 8.00
CA ALA A 351 21.47 12.48 7.72
C ALA A 351 22.45 13.45 8.40
N ASP A 352 22.06 14.72 8.60
CA ASP A 352 22.86 15.74 9.29
C ASP A 352 23.20 15.42 10.76
N THR A 353 22.44 14.51 11.40
CA THR A 353 22.79 14.03 12.76
C THR A 353 24.06 13.18 12.77
N PHE A 354 24.55 12.76 11.59
CA PHE A 354 25.78 11.96 11.41
C PHE A 354 26.99 12.78 10.92
N LYS A 355 26.94 14.11 11.01
CA LYS A 355 28.07 14.99 10.66
C LYS A 355 29.30 14.82 11.55
N SER A 356 29.25 13.94 12.54
CA SER A 356 30.41 13.59 13.38
C SER A 356 31.63 13.04 12.62
N ASN A 357 31.45 12.68 11.33
CA ASN A 357 32.54 12.16 10.49
C ASN A 357 33.11 13.16 9.50
N ILE A 358 32.70 14.44 9.59
CA ILE A 358 33.31 15.47 8.74
C ILE A 358 34.65 15.85 9.38
N LYS A 359 35.75 15.40 8.78
CA LYS A 359 37.09 15.88 9.12
C LYS A 359 37.22 17.33 8.69
N SER A 360 37.82 18.16 9.55
CA SER A 360 38.19 19.52 9.16
C SER A 360 39.26 19.44 8.04
N PRO A 361 39.20 20.33 7.02
CA PRO A 361 40.32 20.43 6.07
C PRO A 361 41.68 20.63 6.73
N LEU A 362 41.70 21.21 7.94
CA LEU A 362 42.92 21.38 8.72
C LEU A 362 43.45 20.05 9.30
N ASP A 363 42.55 19.11 9.61
CA ASP A 363 42.97 17.80 10.17
C ASP A 363 43.80 17.03 9.16
N ASP A 364 43.48 17.12 7.86
CA ASP A 364 44.27 16.47 6.79
C ASP A 364 45.62 17.16 6.57
N LEU A 365 45.71 18.48 6.79
CA LEU A 365 46.96 19.22 6.65
C LEU A 365 47.93 18.98 7.79
N LEU A 366 47.44 18.68 8.98
CA LEU A 366 48.29 18.47 10.18
C LEU A 366 48.64 17.02 10.43
N MET A 367 47.94 16.05 9.80
CA MET A 367 48.28 14.62 9.91
C MET A 367 49.49 14.19 9.05
N GLU A 368 49.89 15.00 8.05
CA GLU A 368 51.08 14.72 7.24
C GLU A 368 52.41 15.04 7.96
N GLU A 369 52.39 15.76 9.10
CA GLU A 369 53.59 16.13 9.84
C GLU A 369 53.98 15.10 10.94
N ASP A 370 53.14 14.14 11.30
CA ASP A 370 53.42 13.17 12.36
C ASP A 370 53.92 11.78 11.84
N GLU A 371 54.14 11.61 10.53
CA GLU A 371 54.67 10.38 9.91
C GLU A 371 56.13 10.53 9.36
N VAL A 372 56.96 11.48 9.88
CA VAL A 372 58.39 11.57 9.51
C VAL A 372 59.30 11.19 10.65
#